data_9689eb1ff34b9af55853ea2260e1afa1
#
_entry.id   9689eb1ff34b9af55853ea2260e1afa1
#
_cell.length_a   1.000
_cell.length_b   1.000
_cell.length_c   1.000
_cell.angle_alpha   90.00
_cell.angle_beta   90.00
_cell.angle_gamma   90.00
#
_symmetry.space_group_name_H-M   'P 1'
#
loop_
_entity.id
_entity.type
_entity.pdbx_description
1 polymer ?
#
loop_
_entity_poly.entity_id
_entity_poly.type
_entity_poly.pdbx_seq_one_letter_code
_entity_poly.pdbx_strand_id
1 'polypeptide(L)'
;MTEEGKAPLNEESAESKNFILNFIDEDIAEGGRFQGLTVHTRFPPEPNGYLHIGHAKALYIDFSMAERYGGSCNLRFDDTNPTKEDTEYIEAIQRDIRWLGFQWDQLRYGSSYFQQCYELAVELIKKGVAYVDDLTRDQMREYRGTLTEPGRNSPYRDRSVEENLDLFERMKNGEFPEGSRTLRAKIDLASGNFNMRDPVIYRIRYMHHHRQGDKWCIYPMYDFAHPIQDALEGITHSLCSLEFEAHRPLYDWVVNNVSVPAKPRQIEFARLGIDHTVMSKRKLRQLVEQNYVSGWDDPRMPTLCGLRRRGYTSHSIRDFCERIGVAKSANTVEYALLEHCLREDLNDTAERTMAVLRPVKLVITNYPEGQTETFEVENNPVHPEQGTHTVTFSREVWIEADDFLPEPIPKYKRLYPNGPECRLKGAYLITCTGCNNYFTSYSKLICNILLYRTNTLTAFKDAWHLCLCHATYIKHLTRPTPILHIKQQHARSI
;
A
#
# COMPACT_ATOMS: atom_id res chain seq x y z
N MET A 1 -51.32 31.85 7.64
CA MET A 1 -50.08 32.58 7.95
C MET A 1 -48.99 31.53 7.97
N THR A 2 -48.53 31.38 6.83
CA THR A 2 -47.23 31.47 6.14
C THR A 2 -46.27 30.35 6.53
N GLU A 3 -46.27 29.33 5.68
CA GLU A 3 -45.19 28.35 5.53
C GLU A 3 -43.93 29.08 5.03
N GLU A 4 -42.87 29.06 5.85
CA GLU A 4 -41.55 29.46 5.37
C GLU A 4 -40.81 28.25 4.84
N GLY A 5 -40.49 28.34 3.55
CA GLY A 5 -39.81 27.32 2.81
C GLY A 5 -38.39 27.05 3.31
N LYS A 6 -38.09 25.77 3.54
CA LYS A 6 -36.71 25.28 3.61
C LYS A 6 -36.14 25.25 2.20
N ALA A 7 -35.12 26.05 2.00
CA ALA A 7 -34.26 25.97 0.81
C ALA A 7 -33.55 24.61 0.77
N PRO A 8 -33.29 24.04 -0.42
CA PRO A 8 -32.51 22.81 -0.53
C PRO A 8 -31.05 23.10 -0.18
N LEU A 9 -30.51 22.36 0.77
CA LEU A 9 -29.09 22.32 1.06
C LEU A 9 -28.37 21.66 -0.13
N ASN A 10 -27.87 22.47 -1.03
CA ASN A 10 -26.80 22.06 -1.94
C ASN A 10 -25.51 22.05 -1.10
N GLU A 11 -25.24 20.97 -0.42
CA GLU A 11 -23.90 20.65 0.07
C GLU A 11 -23.16 19.90 -1.04
N GLU A 12 -22.66 20.61 -2.05
CA GLU A 12 -21.39 20.26 -2.65
C GLU A 12 -20.34 20.49 -1.55
N SER A 13 -20.00 19.45 -0.83
CA SER A 13 -18.84 19.45 0.05
C SER A 13 -17.64 19.78 -0.83
N ALA A 14 -17.09 20.99 -0.68
CA ALA A 14 -15.84 21.37 -1.31
C ALA A 14 -14.78 20.38 -0.84
N GLU A 15 -14.52 19.33 -1.63
CA GLU A 15 -13.42 18.42 -1.43
C GLU A 15 -12.16 19.26 -1.24
N SER A 16 -11.53 19.12 -0.09
CA SER A 16 -10.25 19.78 0.21
C SER A 16 -9.25 19.32 -0.85
N LYS A 17 -9.01 20.15 -1.87
CA LYS A 17 -8.05 19.84 -2.93
C LYS A 17 -6.66 19.70 -2.32
N ASN A 18 -6.02 18.56 -2.53
CA ASN A 18 -4.62 18.40 -2.15
C ASN A 18 -3.71 19.23 -3.08
N PHE A 19 -2.49 19.51 -2.62
CA PHE A 19 -1.57 20.39 -3.35
C PHE A 19 -1.16 19.87 -4.73
N ILE A 20 -1.16 18.55 -4.97
CA ILE A 20 -0.87 17.97 -6.29
C ILE A 20 -1.97 18.36 -7.27
N LEU A 21 -3.24 18.25 -6.86
CA LEU A 21 -4.37 18.69 -7.68
C LEU A 21 -4.27 20.17 -8.06
N ASN A 22 -3.88 21.02 -7.07
CA ASN A 22 -3.68 22.45 -7.36
C ASN A 22 -2.60 22.68 -8.42
N PHE A 23 -1.47 21.96 -8.33
CA PHE A 23 -0.42 22.06 -9.33
C PHE A 23 -0.84 21.54 -10.71
N ILE A 24 -1.61 20.44 -10.76
CA ILE A 24 -2.13 19.93 -12.04
C ILE A 24 -3.13 20.93 -12.63
N ASP A 25 -4.07 21.45 -11.82
CA ASP A 25 -5.05 22.45 -12.26
C ASP A 25 -4.37 23.70 -12.83
N GLU A 26 -3.32 24.20 -12.17
CA GLU A 26 -2.51 25.35 -12.65
C GLU A 26 -1.81 25.04 -13.98
N ASP A 27 -1.23 23.85 -14.10
CA ASP A 27 -0.42 23.44 -15.25
C ASP A 27 -1.25 23.18 -16.51
N ILE A 28 -2.51 22.71 -16.38
CA ILE A 28 -3.41 22.46 -17.53
C ILE A 28 -4.32 23.63 -17.87
N ALA A 29 -4.41 24.64 -16.99
CA ALA A 29 -5.19 25.85 -17.22
C ALA A 29 -4.69 26.65 -18.44
N GLU A 30 -5.48 27.65 -18.87
CA GLU A 30 -5.08 28.57 -19.91
C GLU A 30 -3.79 29.33 -19.53
N GLY A 31 -2.79 29.28 -20.39
CA GLY A 31 -1.44 29.81 -20.12
C GLY A 31 -0.57 28.92 -19.23
N GLY A 32 -1.06 27.80 -18.75
CA GLY A 32 -0.31 26.84 -17.95
C GLY A 32 0.68 26.01 -18.76
N ARG A 33 1.62 25.37 -18.06
CA ARG A 33 2.75 24.62 -18.64
C ARG A 33 2.32 23.48 -19.59
N PHE A 34 1.18 22.87 -19.30
CA PHE A 34 0.63 21.72 -20.04
C PHE A 34 -0.74 22.01 -20.63
N GLN A 35 -1.04 23.29 -20.92
CA GLN A 35 -2.29 23.68 -21.56
C GLN A 35 -2.56 22.82 -22.80
N GLY A 36 -3.75 22.21 -22.86
CA GLY A 36 -4.20 21.39 -23.98
C GLY A 36 -3.59 19.98 -24.03
N LEU A 37 -2.76 19.62 -23.06
CA LEU A 37 -2.25 18.25 -22.92
C LEU A 37 -3.08 17.47 -21.91
N THR A 38 -3.20 16.18 -22.15
CA THR A 38 -3.79 15.23 -21.20
C THR A 38 -2.79 14.92 -20.09
N VAL A 39 -3.27 14.81 -18.85
CA VAL A 39 -2.41 14.44 -17.71
C VAL A 39 -1.86 13.03 -17.91
N HIS A 40 -0.54 12.92 -17.90
CA HIS A 40 0.16 11.65 -18.06
C HIS A 40 1.13 11.47 -16.90
N THR A 41 0.92 10.41 -16.12
CA THR A 41 1.73 10.03 -14.98
C THR A 41 2.41 8.69 -15.22
N ARG A 42 3.20 8.22 -14.28
CA ARG A 42 3.79 6.87 -14.32
C ARG A 42 4.08 6.35 -12.92
N PHE A 43 3.96 5.06 -12.72
CA PHE A 43 4.46 4.34 -11.55
C PHE A 43 5.73 3.58 -11.92
N PRO A 44 6.94 3.94 -11.36
CA PRO A 44 8.21 3.39 -11.78
C PRO A 44 8.83 2.46 -10.72
N PRO A 45 8.28 1.27 -10.44
CA PRO A 45 8.85 0.39 -9.43
C PRO A 45 10.17 -0.24 -9.91
N GLU A 46 11.16 -0.35 -8.99
CA GLU A 46 12.30 -1.24 -9.20
C GLU A 46 11.84 -2.71 -9.06
N PRO A 47 12.15 -3.61 -10.01
CA PRO A 47 11.76 -5.02 -9.95
C PRO A 47 12.70 -5.84 -9.03
N ASN A 48 12.84 -5.40 -7.77
CA ASN A 48 13.76 -5.96 -6.77
C ASN A 48 13.07 -6.46 -5.48
N GLY A 49 11.75 -6.64 -5.51
CA GLY A 49 10.96 -7.15 -4.40
C GLY A 49 9.46 -6.94 -4.59
N TYR A 50 8.68 -7.54 -3.71
CA TYR A 50 7.22 -7.40 -3.69
C TYR A 50 6.79 -6.01 -3.22
N LEU A 51 5.64 -5.55 -3.72
CA LEU A 51 5.02 -4.31 -3.26
C LEU A 51 4.48 -4.47 -1.83
N HIS A 52 4.54 -3.41 -1.06
CA HIS A 52 3.97 -3.32 0.28
C HIS A 52 3.02 -2.13 0.40
N ILE A 53 2.34 -1.98 1.52
CA ILE A 53 1.35 -0.93 1.76
C ILE A 53 1.89 0.50 1.48
N GLY A 54 3.18 0.75 1.68
CA GLY A 54 3.79 2.03 1.32
C GLY A 54 3.81 2.30 -0.18
N HIS A 55 3.95 1.25 -1.02
CA HIS A 55 3.84 1.36 -2.48
C HIS A 55 2.39 1.56 -2.92
N ALA A 56 1.41 1.01 -2.17
CA ALA A 56 -0.01 1.21 -2.47
C ALA A 56 -0.38 2.70 -2.46
N LYS A 57 0.18 3.50 -1.52
CA LYS A 57 -0.03 4.95 -1.50
C LYS A 57 0.51 5.63 -2.75
N ALA A 58 1.75 5.30 -3.17
CA ALA A 58 2.32 5.87 -4.38
C ALA A 58 1.52 5.47 -5.64
N LEU A 59 1.19 4.18 -5.75
CA LEU A 59 0.31 3.66 -6.79
C LEU A 59 -1.02 4.42 -6.85
N TYR A 60 -1.70 4.55 -5.71
CA TYR A 60 -2.95 5.28 -5.61
C TYR A 60 -2.81 6.71 -6.12
N ILE A 61 -1.73 7.43 -5.72
CA ILE A 61 -1.49 8.80 -6.16
C ILE A 61 -1.23 8.85 -7.68
N ASP A 62 -0.31 8.03 -8.20
CA ASP A 62 0.06 8.06 -9.61
C ASP A 62 -1.13 7.74 -10.53
N PHE A 63 -1.90 6.70 -10.21
CA PHE A 63 -3.04 6.28 -11.03
C PHE A 63 -4.27 7.16 -10.84
N SER A 64 -4.65 7.51 -9.60
CA SER A 64 -5.86 8.31 -9.36
C SER A 64 -5.74 9.73 -9.87
N MET A 65 -4.53 10.32 -9.87
CA MET A 65 -4.33 11.64 -10.49
C MET A 65 -4.59 11.58 -12.00
N ALA A 66 -4.07 10.56 -12.69
CA ALA A 66 -4.35 10.38 -14.11
C ALA A 66 -5.84 10.12 -14.37
N GLU A 67 -6.45 9.17 -13.65
CA GLU A 67 -7.88 8.84 -13.78
C GLU A 67 -8.79 10.06 -13.59
N ARG A 68 -8.52 10.89 -12.57
CA ARG A 68 -9.31 12.07 -12.23
C ARG A 68 -9.36 13.11 -13.36
N TYR A 69 -8.29 13.23 -14.13
CA TYR A 69 -8.20 14.16 -15.26
C TYR A 69 -8.45 13.50 -16.63
N GLY A 70 -8.98 12.28 -16.64
CA GLY A 70 -9.22 11.53 -17.89
C GLY A 70 -7.92 11.25 -18.66
N GLY A 71 -6.82 11.19 -17.94
CA GLY A 71 -5.49 10.95 -18.47
C GLY A 71 -5.06 9.48 -18.41
N SER A 72 -3.74 9.25 -18.48
CA SER A 72 -3.16 7.92 -18.50
C SER A 72 -2.00 7.78 -17.52
N CYS A 73 -1.75 6.55 -17.05
CA CYS A 73 -0.62 6.23 -16.19
C CYS A 73 0.15 5.04 -16.76
N ASN A 74 1.45 5.20 -17.00
CA ASN A 74 2.34 4.12 -17.42
C ASN A 74 2.83 3.30 -16.23
N LEU A 75 3.02 1.99 -16.43
CA LEU A 75 3.87 1.17 -15.59
C LEU A 75 5.25 1.08 -16.23
N ARG A 76 6.26 1.69 -15.61
CA ARG A 76 7.64 1.61 -16.09
C ARG A 76 8.54 0.94 -15.06
N PHE A 77 8.97 -0.27 -15.32
CA PHE A 77 9.97 -0.89 -14.48
C PHE A 77 11.30 -0.15 -14.57
N ASP A 78 11.77 0.37 -13.42
CA ASP A 78 13.11 0.94 -13.32
C ASP A 78 14.13 -0.19 -13.18
N ASP A 79 14.51 -0.74 -14.34
CA ASP A 79 15.51 -1.77 -14.52
C ASP A 79 16.86 -1.20 -15.01
N THR A 80 17.17 0.02 -14.60
CA THR A 80 18.44 0.67 -14.99
C THR A 80 19.67 0.12 -14.26
N ASN A 81 19.47 -0.55 -13.14
CA ASN A 81 20.54 -1.15 -12.35
C ASN A 81 20.52 -2.69 -12.48
N PRO A 82 21.50 -3.32 -13.18
CA PRO A 82 21.47 -4.76 -13.50
C PRO A 82 21.62 -5.70 -12.28
N THR A 83 21.83 -5.18 -11.07
CA THR A 83 22.29 -6.00 -9.94
C THR A 83 21.20 -6.73 -9.14
N LYS A 84 19.91 -6.53 -9.40
CA LYS A 84 18.86 -6.96 -8.45
C LYS A 84 17.53 -7.37 -9.08
N GLU A 85 17.48 -7.64 -10.36
CA GLU A 85 16.22 -7.79 -11.09
C GLU A 85 15.85 -9.26 -11.26
N ASP A 86 14.57 -9.58 -10.95
CA ASP A 86 14.01 -10.92 -11.11
C ASP A 86 12.64 -10.84 -11.79
N THR A 87 12.40 -11.74 -12.72
CA THR A 87 11.13 -11.88 -13.45
C THR A 87 9.96 -12.14 -12.50
N GLU A 88 10.20 -12.85 -11.39
CA GLU A 88 9.20 -13.10 -10.36
C GLU A 88 8.62 -11.79 -9.81
N TYR A 89 9.47 -10.79 -9.54
CA TYR A 89 9.01 -9.50 -9.02
C TYR A 89 8.22 -8.69 -10.05
N ILE A 90 8.60 -8.75 -11.33
CA ILE A 90 7.87 -8.11 -12.43
C ILE A 90 6.43 -8.63 -12.50
N GLU A 91 6.25 -9.95 -12.43
CA GLU A 91 4.92 -10.57 -12.46
C GLU A 91 4.12 -10.28 -11.18
N ALA A 92 4.77 -10.33 -10.02
CA ALA A 92 4.13 -10.04 -8.73
C ALA A 92 3.62 -8.60 -8.67
N ILE A 93 4.43 -7.63 -9.10
CA ILE A 93 4.06 -6.20 -9.15
C ILE A 93 2.85 -6.00 -10.07
N GLN A 94 2.85 -6.58 -11.27
CA GLN A 94 1.72 -6.48 -12.19
C GLN A 94 0.42 -7.09 -11.61
N ARG A 95 0.53 -8.25 -10.92
CA ARG A 95 -0.63 -8.86 -10.23
C ARG A 95 -1.20 -7.97 -9.15
N ASP A 96 -0.33 -7.36 -8.35
CA ASP A 96 -0.74 -6.51 -7.23
C ASP A 96 -1.39 -5.22 -7.72
N ILE A 97 -0.90 -4.60 -8.80
CA ILE A 97 -1.51 -3.41 -9.42
C ILE A 97 -2.91 -3.75 -9.94
N ARG A 98 -3.06 -4.85 -10.70
CA ARG A 98 -4.38 -5.30 -11.20
C ARG A 98 -5.33 -5.65 -10.07
N TRP A 99 -4.84 -6.29 -9.01
CA TRP A 99 -5.65 -6.62 -7.84
C TRP A 99 -6.16 -5.36 -7.13
N LEU A 100 -5.38 -4.29 -7.08
CA LEU A 100 -5.84 -2.99 -6.56
C LEU A 100 -6.87 -2.31 -7.47
N GLY A 101 -7.15 -2.87 -8.66
CA GLY A 101 -8.13 -2.35 -9.60
C GLY A 101 -7.57 -1.30 -10.57
N PHE A 102 -6.25 -1.11 -10.62
CA PHE A 102 -5.61 -0.19 -11.54
C PHE A 102 -5.21 -0.87 -12.85
N GLN A 103 -5.29 -0.10 -13.94
CA GLN A 103 -4.82 -0.50 -15.26
C GLN A 103 -3.85 0.56 -15.78
N TRP A 104 -2.67 0.11 -16.19
CA TRP A 104 -1.71 1.00 -16.85
C TRP A 104 -1.98 1.12 -18.34
N ASP A 105 -1.62 2.26 -18.91
CA ASP A 105 -1.73 2.48 -20.36
C ASP A 105 -0.65 1.68 -21.08
N GLN A 106 0.62 1.93 -20.77
CA GLN A 106 1.75 1.25 -21.39
C GLN A 106 2.66 0.61 -20.35
N LEU A 107 3.17 -0.58 -20.70
CA LEU A 107 4.23 -1.26 -19.96
C LEU A 107 5.58 -0.88 -20.57
N ARG A 108 6.42 -0.22 -19.80
CA ARG A 108 7.72 0.27 -20.20
C ARG A 108 8.83 -0.29 -19.30
N TYR A 109 10.06 -0.20 -19.79
CA TYR A 109 11.27 -0.61 -19.07
C TYR A 109 12.34 0.45 -19.24
N GLY A 110 13.00 0.84 -18.17
CA GLY A 110 14.07 1.82 -18.19
C GLY A 110 15.24 1.43 -19.11
N SER A 111 15.56 0.13 -19.13
CA SER A 111 16.60 -0.43 -20.01
C SER A 111 16.31 -0.30 -21.51
N SER A 112 15.06 -0.08 -21.91
CA SER A 112 14.70 0.13 -23.31
C SER A 112 15.21 1.47 -23.85
N TYR A 113 15.55 2.41 -22.98
CA TYR A 113 16.02 3.76 -23.32
C TYR A 113 17.52 3.93 -23.22
N PHE A 114 18.30 2.87 -22.99
CA PHE A 114 19.77 2.98 -22.83
C PHE A 114 20.46 3.62 -24.03
N GLN A 115 20.01 3.34 -25.24
CA GLN A 115 20.58 3.93 -26.45
C GLN A 115 20.31 5.45 -26.51
N GLN A 116 19.06 5.86 -26.27
CA GLN A 116 18.69 7.28 -26.24
C GLN A 116 19.42 8.02 -25.11
N CYS A 117 19.51 7.42 -23.92
CA CYS A 117 20.30 8.00 -22.83
C CYS A 117 21.77 8.18 -23.21
N TYR A 118 22.37 7.21 -23.91
CA TYR A 118 23.75 7.34 -24.40
C TYR A 118 23.90 8.49 -25.40
N GLU A 119 23.00 8.60 -26.38
CA GLU A 119 23.01 9.67 -27.38
C GLU A 119 22.85 11.04 -26.74
N LEU A 120 21.98 11.19 -25.77
CA LEU A 120 21.77 12.43 -25.00
C LEU A 120 22.97 12.74 -24.08
N ALA A 121 23.68 11.75 -23.57
CA ALA A 121 24.94 11.96 -22.85
C ALA A 121 26.03 12.47 -23.78
N VAL A 122 26.15 11.94 -25.03
CA VAL A 122 27.02 12.43 -26.06
C VAL A 122 26.66 13.89 -26.42
N GLU A 123 25.38 14.23 -26.47
CA GLU A 123 24.94 15.63 -26.69
C GLU A 123 25.45 16.56 -25.58
N LEU A 124 25.35 16.16 -24.30
CA LEU A 124 25.89 16.96 -23.19
C LEU A 124 27.41 17.19 -23.31
N ILE A 125 28.16 16.16 -23.72
CA ILE A 125 29.60 16.30 -23.95
C ILE A 125 29.85 17.32 -25.07
N LYS A 126 29.14 17.21 -26.20
CA LYS A 126 29.26 18.16 -27.33
C LYS A 126 28.94 19.60 -26.95
N LYS A 127 28.02 19.80 -26.00
CA LYS A 127 27.70 21.11 -25.42
C LYS A 127 28.73 21.61 -24.40
N GLY A 128 29.74 20.81 -24.05
CA GLY A 128 30.75 21.14 -23.06
C GLY A 128 30.21 21.14 -21.60
N VAL A 129 29.04 20.54 -21.36
CA VAL A 129 28.37 20.47 -20.04
C VAL A 129 28.46 19.07 -19.41
N ALA A 130 29.25 18.17 -19.95
CA ALA A 130 29.62 16.90 -19.34
C ALA A 130 31.08 16.56 -19.67
N TYR A 131 31.75 15.84 -18.77
CA TYR A 131 33.13 15.41 -18.91
C TYR A 131 33.39 14.04 -18.31
N VAL A 132 34.37 13.30 -18.86
CA VAL A 132 34.83 12.03 -18.30
C VAL A 132 35.85 12.34 -17.20
N ASP A 133 35.59 11.76 -16.02
CA ASP A 133 36.39 11.93 -14.81
C ASP A 133 37.08 10.62 -14.43
N ASP A 134 38.38 10.66 -14.21
CA ASP A 134 39.22 9.52 -13.84
C ASP A 134 39.43 9.42 -12.30
N LEU A 135 38.79 10.31 -11.52
CA LEU A 135 38.85 10.25 -10.07
C LEU A 135 38.19 8.98 -9.54
N THR A 136 38.86 8.35 -8.57
CA THR A 136 38.24 7.26 -7.80
C THR A 136 37.08 7.76 -6.95
N ARG A 137 36.24 6.84 -6.46
CA ARG A 137 35.11 7.17 -5.61
C ARG A 137 35.50 7.99 -4.38
N ASP A 138 36.61 7.66 -3.74
CA ASP A 138 37.05 8.37 -2.54
C ASP A 138 37.61 9.76 -2.87
N GLN A 139 38.36 9.90 -3.97
CA GLN A 139 38.77 11.20 -4.48
C GLN A 139 37.58 12.06 -4.88
N MET A 140 36.58 11.52 -5.58
CA MET A 140 35.37 12.27 -5.92
C MET A 140 34.63 12.77 -4.66
N ARG A 141 34.61 11.97 -3.58
CA ARG A 141 34.03 12.40 -2.30
C ARG A 141 34.79 13.57 -1.70
N GLU A 142 36.13 13.51 -1.70
CA GLU A 142 36.98 14.59 -1.22
C GLU A 142 36.84 15.87 -2.07
N TYR A 143 36.84 15.74 -3.39
CA TYR A 143 36.72 16.87 -4.32
C TYR A 143 35.35 17.55 -4.28
N ARG A 144 34.29 16.80 -3.91
CA ARG A 144 32.95 17.35 -3.80
C ARG A 144 32.76 18.30 -2.60
N GLY A 145 33.69 18.28 -1.62
CA GLY A 145 33.63 19.13 -0.44
C GLY A 145 32.64 18.67 0.62
N THR A 146 32.31 19.58 1.53
CA THR A 146 31.39 19.32 2.67
C THR A 146 30.16 20.22 2.57
N LEU A 147 29.25 20.14 3.56
CA LEU A 147 28.07 21.04 3.61
C LEU A 147 28.48 22.52 3.76
N THR A 148 29.62 22.79 4.41
CA THR A 148 30.12 24.12 4.69
C THR A 148 31.26 24.57 3.77
N GLU A 149 31.84 23.62 3.04
CA GLU A 149 32.95 23.91 2.12
C GLU A 149 32.53 23.56 0.69
N PRO A 150 32.80 24.47 -0.29
CA PRO A 150 32.52 24.17 -1.68
C PRO A 150 33.42 23.05 -2.20
N GLY A 151 32.98 22.40 -3.28
CA GLY A 151 33.79 21.43 -4.00
C GLY A 151 34.91 22.14 -4.77
N ARG A 152 35.91 21.36 -5.19
CA ARG A 152 37.02 21.80 -6.03
C ARG A 152 36.99 21.11 -7.40
N ASN A 153 37.53 21.78 -8.43
CA ASN A 153 37.60 21.22 -9.78
C ASN A 153 38.38 19.91 -9.79
N SER A 154 37.83 18.90 -10.45
CA SER A 154 38.61 17.74 -10.85
C SER A 154 39.69 18.15 -11.85
N PRO A 155 40.89 17.56 -11.82
CA PRO A 155 41.93 17.79 -12.85
C PRO A 155 41.43 17.49 -14.28
N TYR A 156 40.38 16.72 -14.39
CA TYR A 156 39.80 16.24 -15.66
C TYR A 156 38.59 17.06 -16.14
N ARG A 157 38.17 18.06 -15.35
CA ARG A 157 36.95 18.85 -15.61
C ARG A 157 37.01 19.67 -16.89
N ASP A 158 38.22 20.08 -17.27
CA ASP A 158 38.44 20.98 -18.39
C ASP A 158 39.08 20.28 -19.62
N ARG A 159 38.92 18.95 -19.71
CA ARG A 159 39.24 18.18 -20.92
C ARG A 159 38.47 18.73 -22.13
N SER A 160 39.07 18.64 -23.32
CA SER A 160 38.41 19.06 -24.55
C SER A 160 37.17 18.19 -24.85
N VAL A 161 36.29 18.71 -25.68
CA VAL A 161 35.07 17.97 -26.11
C VAL A 161 35.48 16.69 -26.84
N GLU A 162 36.49 16.77 -27.70
CA GLU A 162 37.00 15.66 -28.52
C GLU A 162 37.57 14.54 -27.63
N GLU A 163 38.37 14.90 -26.63
CA GLU A 163 38.91 13.93 -25.66
C GLU A 163 37.82 13.27 -24.86
N ASN A 164 36.83 14.02 -24.38
CA ASN A 164 35.70 13.48 -23.66
C ASN A 164 34.84 12.53 -24.51
N LEU A 165 34.64 12.84 -25.80
CA LEU A 165 33.92 11.98 -26.74
C LEU A 165 34.66 10.65 -26.96
N ASP A 166 35.98 10.71 -27.23
CA ASP A 166 36.81 9.51 -27.38
C ASP A 166 36.78 8.63 -26.13
N LEU A 167 36.98 9.23 -24.94
CA LEU A 167 36.98 8.50 -23.71
C LEU A 167 35.62 7.87 -23.40
N PHE A 168 34.52 8.57 -23.67
CA PHE A 168 33.15 8.04 -23.39
C PHE A 168 32.78 6.90 -24.34
N GLU A 169 33.21 7.00 -25.62
CA GLU A 169 33.05 5.89 -26.58
C GLU A 169 33.86 4.67 -26.15
N ARG A 170 35.12 4.85 -25.71
CA ARG A 170 35.97 3.77 -25.20
C ARG A 170 35.44 3.17 -23.90
N MET A 171 34.78 3.97 -23.02
CA MET A 171 34.03 3.45 -21.86
C MET A 171 32.94 2.51 -22.32
N LYS A 172 32.14 2.87 -23.36
CA LYS A 172 31.09 2.03 -23.93
C LYS A 172 31.65 0.75 -24.56
N ASN A 173 32.82 0.83 -25.17
CA ASN A 173 33.49 -0.32 -25.82
C ASN A 173 34.16 -1.28 -24.82
N GLY A 174 34.12 -0.96 -23.51
CA GLY A 174 34.65 -1.85 -22.47
C GLY A 174 36.17 -1.81 -22.33
N GLU A 175 36.84 -0.74 -22.77
CA GLU A 175 38.31 -0.65 -22.70
C GLU A 175 38.84 -0.31 -21.30
N PHE A 176 37.96 0.10 -20.36
CA PHE A 176 38.38 0.55 -19.03
C PHE A 176 37.77 -0.32 -17.91
N PRO A 177 38.53 -0.59 -16.85
CA PRO A 177 38.02 -1.39 -15.73
C PRO A 177 36.90 -0.66 -14.97
N GLU A 178 36.08 -1.43 -14.30
CA GLU A 178 35.01 -0.92 -13.43
C GLU A 178 35.57 0.02 -12.37
N GLY A 179 34.90 1.18 -12.19
CA GLY A 179 35.26 2.18 -11.19
C GLY A 179 36.43 3.08 -11.57
N SER A 180 37.08 2.89 -12.75
CA SER A 180 38.19 3.72 -13.20
C SER A 180 37.76 5.05 -13.80
N ARG A 181 36.59 5.13 -14.39
CA ARG A 181 36.05 6.31 -15.05
C ARG A 181 34.54 6.44 -14.85
N THR A 182 34.11 7.71 -14.84
CA THR A 182 32.70 8.08 -14.81
C THR A 182 32.44 9.25 -15.73
N LEU A 183 31.22 9.38 -16.29
CA LEU A 183 30.81 10.62 -16.92
C LEU A 183 30.10 11.48 -15.88
N ARG A 184 30.50 12.74 -15.77
CA ARG A 184 29.92 13.71 -14.81
C ARG A 184 29.32 14.89 -15.56
N ALA A 185 28.17 15.37 -15.04
CA ALA A 185 27.64 16.67 -15.46
C ALA A 185 28.53 17.80 -14.93
N LYS A 186 28.75 18.85 -15.74
CA LYS A 186 29.53 20.04 -15.38
C LYS A 186 28.58 21.15 -14.99
N ILE A 187 28.32 21.29 -13.67
CA ILE A 187 27.31 22.21 -13.12
C ILE A 187 27.95 23.22 -12.19
N ASP A 188 27.77 23.09 -10.87
CA ASP A 188 28.25 24.06 -9.89
C ASP A 188 28.80 23.37 -8.64
N LEU A 189 30.11 23.38 -8.47
CA LEU A 189 30.77 22.77 -7.31
C LEU A 189 30.61 23.57 -6.01
N ALA A 190 30.13 24.82 -6.08
CA ALA A 190 29.83 25.66 -4.93
C ALA A 190 28.36 25.52 -4.45
N SER A 191 27.51 24.80 -5.18
CA SER A 191 26.11 24.63 -4.83
C SER A 191 25.92 24.10 -3.42
N GLY A 192 24.96 24.65 -2.66
CA GLY A 192 24.51 24.11 -1.39
C GLY A 192 23.87 22.71 -1.51
N ASN A 193 23.40 22.35 -2.71
CA ASN A 193 22.83 21.04 -3.01
C ASN A 193 23.92 20.11 -3.59
N PHE A 194 24.26 19.05 -2.86
CA PHE A 194 25.26 18.07 -3.30
C PHE A 194 24.95 17.41 -4.65
N ASN A 195 23.67 17.26 -4.99
CA ASN A 195 23.24 16.68 -6.26
C ASN A 195 23.59 17.57 -7.46
N MET A 196 23.90 18.85 -7.23
CA MET A 196 24.32 19.80 -8.26
C MET A 196 25.83 19.97 -8.36
N ARG A 197 26.61 19.33 -7.47
CA ARG A 197 28.09 19.44 -7.47
C ARG A 197 28.72 18.41 -8.41
N ASP A 198 28.64 18.67 -9.72
CA ASP A 198 29.12 17.82 -10.79
C ASP A 198 28.77 16.33 -10.56
N PRO A 199 27.47 15.96 -10.57
CA PRO A 199 27.03 14.60 -10.30
C PRO A 199 27.51 13.62 -11.36
N VAL A 200 27.71 12.35 -10.94
CA VAL A 200 27.95 11.24 -11.87
C VAL A 200 26.65 10.94 -12.61
N ILE A 201 26.70 10.91 -13.93
CA ILE A 201 25.57 10.58 -14.81
C ILE A 201 25.72 9.23 -15.51
N TYR A 202 26.97 8.72 -15.70
CA TYR A 202 27.27 7.37 -16.17
C TYR A 202 28.39 6.72 -15.38
N ARG A 203 28.32 5.40 -15.23
CA ARG A 203 29.36 4.57 -14.61
C ARG A 203 29.64 3.32 -15.44
N ILE A 204 30.86 2.78 -15.31
CA ILE A 204 31.24 1.48 -15.87
C ILE A 204 30.78 0.39 -14.91
N ARG A 205 30.09 -0.63 -15.43
CA ARG A 205 29.66 -1.82 -14.70
C ARG A 205 29.63 -3.04 -15.61
N TYR A 206 30.41 -4.04 -15.33
CA TYR A 206 30.41 -5.31 -16.06
C TYR A 206 29.45 -6.29 -15.39
N MET A 207 28.21 -6.35 -15.89
CA MET A 207 27.18 -7.22 -15.36
C MET A 207 26.14 -7.53 -16.42
N HIS A 208 25.74 -8.80 -16.46
CA HIS A 208 24.64 -9.23 -17.32
C HIS A 208 23.32 -8.56 -16.91
N HIS A 209 22.64 -7.97 -17.85
CA HIS A 209 21.34 -7.34 -17.66
C HIS A 209 20.23 -8.27 -18.13
N HIS A 210 19.18 -8.49 -17.34
CA HIS A 210 18.12 -9.44 -17.60
C HIS A 210 17.40 -9.27 -18.96
N ARG A 211 17.36 -8.05 -19.52
CA ARG A 211 16.76 -7.73 -20.82
C ARG A 211 17.76 -7.37 -21.91
N GLN A 212 18.85 -6.72 -21.55
CA GLN A 212 19.84 -6.22 -22.52
C GLN A 212 21.03 -7.17 -22.68
N GLY A 213 21.10 -8.24 -21.87
CA GLY A 213 22.25 -9.15 -21.89
C GLY A 213 23.57 -8.42 -21.58
N ASP A 214 24.60 -8.71 -22.33
CA ASP A 214 25.94 -8.15 -22.18
C ASP A 214 26.20 -6.98 -23.16
N LYS A 215 25.15 -6.41 -23.74
CA LYS A 215 25.27 -5.32 -24.73
C LYS A 215 25.88 -4.05 -24.16
N TRP A 216 25.70 -3.78 -22.88
CA TRP A 216 26.12 -2.57 -22.21
C TRP A 216 27.10 -2.89 -21.07
N CYS A 217 28.18 -2.12 -20.99
CA CYS A 217 29.11 -2.10 -19.85
C CYS A 217 29.19 -0.72 -19.17
N ILE A 218 28.42 0.26 -19.68
CA ILE A 218 28.19 1.55 -19.03
C ILE A 218 26.69 1.72 -18.77
N TYR A 219 26.35 2.25 -17.63
CA TYR A 219 24.98 2.41 -17.18
C TYR A 219 24.71 3.83 -16.71
N PRO A 220 23.57 4.44 -17.14
CA PRO A 220 23.20 5.75 -16.66
C PRO A 220 22.84 5.68 -15.17
N MET A 221 23.09 6.75 -14.44
CA MET A 221 22.61 6.93 -13.08
C MET A 221 21.12 7.30 -13.10
N TYR A 222 20.41 6.98 -12.01
CA TYR A 222 18.99 7.29 -11.84
C TYR A 222 18.66 8.74 -12.21
N ASP A 223 19.39 9.71 -11.63
CA ASP A 223 19.12 11.13 -11.83
C ASP A 223 19.30 11.63 -13.27
N PHE A 224 19.95 10.85 -14.12
CA PHE A 224 20.09 11.13 -15.54
C PHE A 224 19.07 10.36 -16.39
N ALA A 225 18.88 9.07 -16.12
CA ALA A 225 17.99 8.23 -16.90
C ALA A 225 16.51 8.59 -16.69
N HIS A 226 16.09 8.81 -15.44
CA HIS A 226 14.72 9.00 -15.07
C HIS A 226 14.05 10.22 -15.72
N PRO A 227 14.61 11.45 -15.68
CA PRO A 227 14.04 12.60 -16.36
C PRO A 227 13.98 12.42 -17.89
N ILE A 228 14.96 11.75 -18.50
CA ILE A 228 14.98 11.45 -19.93
C ILE A 228 13.84 10.49 -20.29
N GLN A 229 13.66 9.43 -19.51
CA GLN A 229 12.59 8.45 -19.72
C GLN A 229 11.21 9.10 -19.57
N ASP A 230 11.01 9.93 -18.55
CA ASP A 230 9.78 10.70 -18.37
C ASP A 230 9.49 11.57 -19.59
N ALA A 231 10.50 12.29 -20.07
CA ALA A 231 10.39 13.17 -21.24
C ALA A 231 10.10 12.42 -22.55
N LEU A 232 10.75 11.26 -22.78
CA LEU A 232 10.54 10.41 -23.95
C LEU A 232 9.17 9.74 -23.97
N GLU A 233 8.61 9.45 -22.80
CA GLU A 233 7.25 8.89 -22.65
C GLU A 233 6.17 9.98 -22.68
N GLY A 234 6.51 11.26 -22.71
CA GLY A 234 5.54 12.35 -22.69
C GLY A 234 4.84 12.51 -21.35
N ILE A 235 5.48 12.10 -20.25
CA ILE A 235 4.95 12.32 -18.90
C ILE A 235 4.81 13.83 -18.65
N THR A 236 3.65 14.25 -18.15
CA THR A 236 3.41 15.63 -17.75
C THR A 236 3.82 15.86 -16.29
N HIS A 237 3.34 15.02 -15.40
CA HIS A 237 3.56 15.13 -13.96
C HIS A 237 4.30 13.90 -13.43
N SER A 238 5.54 14.11 -13.05
CA SER A 238 6.45 13.12 -12.49
C SER A 238 6.30 13.11 -10.98
N LEU A 239 5.37 12.30 -10.46
CA LEU A 239 5.06 12.22 -9.03
C LEU A 239 6.06 11.28 -8.34
N CYS A 240 6.63 11.69 -7.21
CA CYS A 240 7.63 10.91 -6.48
C CYS A 240 7.63 11.23 -4.98
N SER A 241 8.40 10.47 -4.20
CA SER A 241 8.49 10.71 -2.76
C SER A 241 9.44 11.87 -2.40
N LEU A 242 9.22 12.50 -1.22
CA LEU A 242 10.00 13.65 -0.72
C LEU A 242 11.52 13.42 -0.67
N GLU A 243 11.99 12.18 -0.66
CA GLU A 243 13.43 11.90 -0.71
C GLU A 243 14.09 12.42 -1.99
N PHE A 244 13.32 12.65 -3.05
CA PHE A 244 13.78 13.19 -4.32
C PHE A 244 13.67 14.72 -4.43
N GLU A 245 13.20 15.43 -3.40
CA GLU A 245 13.10 16.89 -3.43
C GLU A 245 14.46 17.55 -3.71
N ALA A 246 15.53 17.09 -3.07
CA ALA A 246 16.88 17.58 -3.33
C ALA A 246 17.42 17.18 -4.72
N HIS A 247 16.80 16.20 -5.39
CA HIS A 247 17.17 15.77 -6.75
C HIS A 247 16.45 16.56 -7.84
N ARG A 248 15.31 17.21 -7.55
CA ARG A 248 14.54 17.97 -8.54
C ARG A 248 15.37 19.03 -9.30
N PRO A 249 16.28 19.82 -8.69
CA PRO A 249 17.12 20.74 -9.47
C PRO A 249 17.97 20.04 -10.53
N LEU A 250 18.45 18.83 -10.26
CA LEU A 250 19.19 18.03 -11.22
C LEU A 250 18.26 17.45 -12.31
N TYR A 251 17.07 17.00 -11.94
CA TYR A 251 16.02 16.59 -12.88
C TYR A 251 15.73 17.70 -13.89
N ASP A 252 15.45 18.91 -13.41
CA ASP A 252 15.17 20.09 -14.23
C ASP A 252 16.38 20.48 -15.09
N TRP A 253 17.59 20.37 -14.53
CA TRP A 253 18.82 20.63 -15.29
C TRP A 253 18.96 19.65 -16.46
N VAL A 254 18.71 18.35 -16.25
CA VAL A 254 18.81 17.34 -17.32
C VAL A 254 17.84 17.66 -18.45
N VAL A 255 16.54 17.78 -18.17
CA VAL A 255 15.51 18.01 -19.22
C VAL A 255 15.68 19.34 -19.95
N ASN A 256 16.39 20.31 -19.35
CA ASN A 256 16.69 21.61 -19.97
C ASN A 256 17.98 21.60 -20.81
N ASN A 257 18.86 20.63 -20.60
CA ASN A 257 20.14 20.56 -21.30
C ASN A 257 20.21 19.50 -22.41
N VAL A 258 19.21 18.59 -22.48
CA VAL A 258 19.09 17.56 -23.52
C VAL A 258 17.95 17.83 -24.48
N SER A 259 18.06 17.32 -25.72
CA SER A 259 17.04 17.44 -26.74
C SER A 259 15.96 16.36 -26.56
N VAL A 260 14.93 16.64 -25.76
CA VAL A 260 13.82 15.73 -25.47
C VAL A 260 12.48 16.34 -25.88
N PRO A 261 11.47 15.52 -26.24
CA PRO A 261 10.19 16.00 -26.77
C PRO A 261 9.30 16.68 -25.74
N ALA A 262 9.46 16.38 -24.45
CA ALA A 262 8.64 16.92 -23.37
C ALA A 262 9.51 17.42 -22.21
N LYS A 263 8.96 18.30 -21.39
CA LYS A 263 9.58 18.78 -20.16
C LYS A 263 8.66 18.50 -18.97
N PRO A 264 8.71 17.31 -18.39
CA PRO A 264 7.87 16.93 -17.26
C PRO A 264 8.06 17.84 -16.05
N ARG A 265 7.07 17.91 -15.18
CA ARG A 265 7.18 18.57 -13.87
C ARG A 265 7.29 17.53 -12.78
N GLN A 266 8.41 17.54 -12.05
CA GLN A 266 8.56 16.69 -10.86
C GLN A 266 7.83 17.31 -9.66
N ILE A 267 7.04 16.51 -8.95
CA ILE A 267 6.27 16.91 -7.76
C ILE A 267 6.47 15.84 -6.69
N GLU A 268 6.89 16.25 -5.50
CA GLU A 268 7.18 15.34 -4.41
C GLU A 268 6.07 15.33 -3.36
N PHE A 269 5.79 14.13 -2.83
CA PHE A 269 4.84 13.90 -1.73
C PHE A 269 5.46 13.05 -0.61
N ALA A 270 4.92 13.18 0.60
CA ALA A 270 5.38 12.43 1.75
C ALA A 270 5.09 10.93 1.61
N ARG A 271 6.10 10.10 1.89
CA ARG A 271 5.93 8.64 1.96
C ARG A 271 4.93 8.28 3.06
N LEU A 272 4.32 7.11 2.94
CA LEU A 272 3.53 6.55 4.02
C LEU A 272 4.45 6.17 5.20
N GLY A 273 4.25 6.83 6.33
CA GLY A 273 4.67 6.33 7.64
C GLY A 273 3.47 5.63 8.29
N ILE A 274 3.64 4.41 8.72
CA ILE A 274 2.61 3.66 9.46
C ILE A 274 3.27 3.01 10.68
N ASP A 275 2.62 3.13 11.83
CA ASP A 275 3.14 2.56 13.06
C ASP A 275 3.05 1.02 13.06
N HIS A 276 3.71 0.38 14.01
CA HIS A 276 3.71 -1.08 14.20
C HIS A 276 4.04 -1.91 12.95
N THR A 277 4.63 -1.28 11.89
CA THR A 277 4.84 -1.91 10.59
C THR A 277 6.27 -1.69 10.08
N VAL A 278 6.93 -2.77 9.66
CA VAL A 278 8.24 -2.70 9.03
C VAL A 278 8.08 -2.60 7.52
N MET A 279 8.44 -1.44 6.93
CA MET A 279 8.37 -1.20 5.48
C MET A 279 9.73 -1.23 4.76
N SER A 280 10.80 -1.57 5.45
CA SER A 280 12.13 -1.70 4.84
C SER A 280 12.24 -2.97 4.00
N LYS A 281 12.36 -2.86 2.68
CA LYS A 281 12.56 -4.02 1.76
C LYS A 281 13.69 -4.94 2.23
N ARG A 282 14.82 -4.38 2.70
CA ARG A 282 15.94 -5.17 3.21
C ARG A 282 15.56 -6.01 4.41
N LYS A 283 14.82 -5.44 5.38
CA LYS A 283 14.36 -6.16 6.56
C LYS A 283 13.31 -7.22 6.21
N LEU A 284 12.37 -6.89 5.32
CA LEU A 284 11.36 -7.85 4.86
C LEU A 284 12.01 -9.04 4.12
N ARG A 285 12.98 -8.78 3.24
CA ARG A 285 13.76 -9.83 2.58
C ARG A 285 14.47 -10.72 3.59
N GLN A 286 15.09 -10.15 4.62
CA GLN A 286 15.75 -10.91 5.69
C GLN A 286 14.78 -11.86 6.41
N LEU A 287 13.53 -11.44 6.66
CA LEU A 287 12.50 -12.30 7.27
C LEU A 287 12.19 -13.52 6.40
N VAL A 288 12.14 -13.34 5.07
CA VAL A 288 11.89 -14.43 4.12
C VAL A 288 13.12 -15.35 4.01
N GLU A 289 14.30 -14.79 3.78
CA GLU A 289 15.55 -15.54 3.60
C GLU A 289 15.96 -16.36 4.84
N GLN A 290 15.66 -15.85 6.04
CA GLN A 290 15.93 -16.54 7.31
C GLN A 290 14.76 -17.44 7.76
N ASN A 291 13.72 -17.62 6.93
CA ASN A 291 12.56 -18.45 7.21
C ASN A 291 11.78 -18.08 8.49
N TYR A 292 11.79 -16.79 8.91
CA TYR A 292 10.92 -16.30 9.98
C TYR A 292 9.47 -16.22 9.55
N VAL A 293 9.22 -16.10 8.25
CA VAL A 293 7.90 -16.11 7.60
C VAL A 293 7.91 -17.15 6.48
N SER A 294 6.73 -17.62 6.08
CA SER A 294 6.56 -18.66 5.05
C SER A 294 6.87 -18.19 3.62
N GLY A 295 7.01 -16.90 3.42
CA GLY A 295 7.26 -16.28 2.11
C GLY A 295 6.81 -14.83 2.08
N TRP A 296 6.88 -14.22 0.90
CA TRP A 296 6.47 -12.82 0.71
C TRP A 296 4.97 -12.60 0.89
N ASP A 297 4.14 -13.64 0.72
CA ASP A 297 2.71 -13.63 0.91
C ASP A 297 2.25 -14.05 2.31
N ASP A 298 3.19 -14.20 3.26
CA ASP A 298 2.83 -14.52 4.65
C ASP A 298 1.87 -13.46 5.21
N PRO A 299 0.73 -13.83 5.83
CA PRO A 299 -0.25 -12.88 6.36
C PRO A 299 0.28 -11.90 7.40
N ARG A 300 1.47 -12.15 7.96
CA ARG A 300 2.17 -11.24 8.89
C ARG A 300 2.96 -10.15 8.19
N MET A 301 3.18 -10.31 6.88
CA MET A 301 3.95 -9.36 6.07
C MET A 301 3.07 -8.18 5.62
N PRO A 302 3.60 -6.94 5.57
CA PRO A 302 2.89 -5.77 5.07
C PRO A 302 2.90 -5.67 3.53
N THR A 303 3.29 -6.73 2.84
CA THR A 303 3.23 -6.84 1.39
C THR A 303 1.79 -6.88 0.91
N LEU A 304 1.51 -6.39 -0.29
CA LEU A 304 0.14 -6.41 -0.84
C LEU A 304 -0.38 -7.85 -0.98
N CYS A 305 0.46 -8.77 -1.43
CA CYS A 305 0.10 -10.20 -1.48
C CYS A 305 -0.13 -10.79 -0.07
N GLY A 306 0.62 -10.38 0.94
CA GLY A 306 0.43 -10.80 2.33
C GLY A 306 -0.88 -10.25 2.93
N LEU A 307 -1.16 -8.97 2.70
CA LEU A 307 -2.42 -8.33 3.11
C LEU A 307 -3.62 -8.99 2.41
N ARG A 308 -3.54 -9.25 1.10
CA ARG A 308 -4.56 -9.99 0.35
C ARG A 308 -4.82 -11.37 0.94
N ARG A 309 -3.76 -12.14 1.23
CA ARG A 309 -3.87 -13.46 1.86
C ARG A 309 -4.45 -13.38 3.27
N ARG A 310 -4.20 -12.30 4.00
CA ARG A 310 -4.79 -12.03 5.32
C ARG A 310 -6.28 -11.68 5.24
N GLY A 311 -6.82 -11.33 4.07
CA GLY A 311 -8.22 -11.00 3.85
C GLY A 311 -8.52 -9.52 3.59
N TYR A 312 -7.49 -8.69 3.39
CA TYR A 312 -7.71 -7.32 2.94
C TYR A 312 -8.24 -7.30 1.51
N THR A 313 -9.19 -6.42 1.28
CA THR A 313 -9.77 -6.18 -0.05
C THR A 313 -9.03 -5.04 -0.76
N SER A 314 -9.10 -5.02 -2.08
CA SER A 314 -8.57 -3.90 -2.85
C SER A 314 -9.26 -2.58 -2.51
N HIS A 315 -10.57 -2.62 -2.27
CA HIS A 315 -11.37 -1.46 -1.88
C HIS A 315 -10.89 -0.87 -0.55
N SER A 316 -10.72 -1.69 0.50
CA SER A 316 -10.25 -1.21 1.80
C SER A 316 -8.87 -0.57 1.78
N ILE A 317 -7.96 -1.05 0.90
CA ILE A 317 -6.63 -0.44 0.72
C ILE A 317 -6.72 0.88 -0.04
N ARG A 318 -7.56 0.97 -1.08
CA ARG A 318 -7.79 2.23 -1.80
C ARG A 318 -8.42 3.28 -0.90
N ASP A 319 -9.47 2.92 -0.14
CA ASP A 319 -10.13 3.78 0.85
C ASP A 319 -9.13 4.28 1.91
N PHE A 320 -8.26 3.39 2.41
CA PHE A 320 -7.19 3.80 3.32
C PHE A 320 -6.26 4.83 2.67
N CYS A 321 -5.81 4.61 1.43
CA CYS A 321 -4.93 5.53 0.71
C CYS A 321 -5.61 6.89 0.47
N GLU A 322 -6.91 6.91 0.19
CA GLU A 322 -7.70 8.12 0.02
C GLU A 322 -7.82 8.91 1.33
N ARG A 323 -8.20 8.25 2.41
CA ARG A 323 -8.38 8.89 3.74
C ARG A 323 -7.09 9.48 4.31
N ILE A 324 -5.95 8.84 4.12
CA ILE A 324 -4.67 9.39 4.57
C ILE A 324 -4.21 10.57 3.72
N GLY A 325 -4.75 10.71 2.50
CA GLY A 325 -4.51 11.83 1.61
C GLY A 325 -3.06 12.02 1.20
N VAL A 326 -2.76 13.20 0.67
CA VAL A 326 -1.45 13.60 0.17
C VAL A 326 -0.91 14.77 0.99
N ALA A 327 0.29 14.63 1.55
CA ALA A 327 0.95 15.65 2.36
C ALA A 327 2.37 15.93 1.87
N LYS A 328 2.89 17.14 2.15
CA LYS A 328 4.30 17.51 1.93
C LYS A 328 5.19 17.23 3.15
N SER A 329 4.63 16.97 4.31
CA SER A 329 5.38 16.65 5.52
C SER A 329 5.23 15.17 5.88
N ALA A 330 6.32 14.57 6.35
CA ALA A 330 6.28 13.20 6.86
C ALA A 330 5.37 13.12 8.09
N ASN A 331 4.42 12.21 8.07
CA ASN A 331 3.55 11.89 9.18
C ASN A 331 3.49 10.37 9.38
N THR A 332 3.10 9.94 10.56
CA THR A 332 2.86 8.53 10.87
C THR A 332 1.38 8.32 11.09
N VAL A 333 0.81 7.40 10.34
CA VAL A 333 -0.59 7.00 10.41
C VAL A 333 -0.69 5.78 11.33
N GLU A 334 -1.74 5.71 12.13
CA GLU A 334 -1.99 4.54 12.98
C GLU A 334 -2.43 3.33 12.13
N TYR A 335 -1.86 2.16 12.41
CA TYR A 335 -2.24 0.90 11.75
C TYR A 335 -3.74 0.59 11.94
N ALA A 336 -4.31 1.04 13.07
CA ALA A 336 -5.73 0.92 13.36
C ALA A 336 -6.64 1.54 12.29
N LEU A 337 -6.19 2.59 11.58
CA LEU A 337 -6.96 3.16 10.47
C LEU A 337 -7.06 2.19 9.29
N LEU A 338 -5.98 1.48 8.94
CA LEU A 338 -5.99 0.46 7.89
C LEU A 338 -6.96 -0.67 8.25
N GLU A 339 -6.97 -1.11 9.52
CA GLU A 339 -7.92 -2.12 10.00
C GLU A 339 -9.37 -1.58 10.04
N HIS A 340 -9.55 -0.29 10.29
CA HIS A 340 -10.87 0.35 10.27
C HIS A 340 -11.46 0.34 8.86
N CYS A 341 -10.70 0.75 7.84
CA CYS A 341 -11.13 0.70 6.44
C CYS A 341 -11.53 -0.73 6.02
N LEU A 342 -10.73 -1.74 6.42
CA LEU A 342 -11.09 -3.13 6.17
C LEU A 342 -12.38 -3.55 6.87
N ARG A 343 -12.56 -3.12 8.13
CA ARG A 343 -13.77 -3.48 8.90
C ARG A 343 -15.02 -2.85 8.30
N GLU A 344 -14.95 -1.62 7.85
CA GLU A 344 -16.07 -0.95 7.17
C GLU A 344 -16.43 -1.66 5.87
N ASP A 345 -15.45 -1.94 5.01
CA ASP A 345 -15.68 -2.66 3.76
C ASP A 345 -16.25 -4.06 3.96
N LEU A 346 -15.70 -4.84 4.91
CA LEU A 346 -16.23 -6.17 5.22
C LEU A 346 -17.59 -6.14 5.90
N ASN A 347 -17.90 -5.10 6.68
CA ASN A 347 -19.24 -4.93 7.24
C ASN A 347 -20.29 -4.74 6.15
N ASP A 348 -19.92 -4.14 5.05
CA ASP A 348 -20.82 -3.91 3.92
C ASP A 348 -20.90 -5.15 3.00
N THR A 349 -19.77 -5.72 2.63
CA THR A 349 -19.66 -6.68 1.53
C THR A 349 -19.61 -8.14 1.93
N ALA A 350 -19.15 -8.47 3.15
CA ALA A 350 -18.89 -9.86 3.52
C ALA A 350 -20.15 -10.60 3.96
N GLU A 351 -20.23 -11.87 3.58
CA GLU A 351 -21.21 -12.79 4.14
C GLU A 351 -21.02 -12.95 5.65
N ARG A 352 -22.12 -12.90 6.40
CA ARG A 352 -22.08 -12.97 7.85
C ARG A 352 -22.35 -14.39 8.32
N THR A 353 -21.32 -15.07 8.75
CA THR A 353 -21.41 -16.41 9.34
C THR A 353 -21.15 -16.35 10.84
N MET A 354 -22.02 -16.99 11.61
CA MET A 354 -21.83 -17.13 13.06
C MET A 354 -21.06 -18.39 13.39
N ALA A 355 -20.03 -18.24 14.24
CA ALA A 355 -19.27 -19.36 14.77
C ALA A 355 -19.24 -19.29 16.30
N VAL A 356 -19.45 -20.42 16.96
CA VAL A 356 -19.29 -20.58 18.41
C VAL A 356 -17.97 -21.30 18.65
N LEU A 357 -16.96 -20.57 19.16
CA LEU A 357 -15.60 -21.08 19.32
C LEU A 357 -15.42 -21.85 20.64
N ARG A 358 -16.09 -21.39 21.73
CA ARG A 358 -16.08 -21.99 23.04
C ARG A 358 -17.52 -22.33 23.44
N PRO A 359 -18.08 -23.43 22.90
CA PRO A 359 -19.49 -23.73 23.03
C PRO A 359 -19.90 -24.10 24.47
N VAL A 360 -20.94 -23.45 24.93
CA VAL A 360 -21.64 -23.82 26.16
C VAL A 360 -23.06 -24.23 25.80
N LYS A 361 -23.48 -25.37 26.30
CA LYS A 361 -24.81 -25.92 26.02
C LYS A 361 -25.90 -25.16 26.80
N LEU A 362 -26.86 -24.62 26.08
CA LEU A 362 -28.05 -23.96 26.61
C LEU A 362 -29.22 -24.90 26.47
N VAL A 363 -29.91 -25.20 27.60
CA VAL A 363 -31.13 -26.03 27.63
C VAL A 363 -32.30 -25.20 28.02
N ILE A 364 -33.34 -25.22 27.19
CA ILE A 364 -34.55 -24.45 27.36
C ILE A 364 -35.62 -25.37 27.95
N THR A 365 -35.88 -25.22 29.27
CA THR A 365 -36.65 -26.21 30.03
C THR A 365 -38.15 -26.21 29.71
N ASN A 366 -38.71 -25.08 29.31
CA ASN A 366 -40.12 -24.94 28.92
C ASN A 366 -40.36 -25.08 27.40
N TYR A 367 -39.36 -25.57 26.65
CA TYR A 367 -39.52 -25.93 25.23
C TYR A 367 -39.77 -27.45 25.13
N PRO A 368 -40.75 -27.92 24.35
CA PRO A 368 -41.09 -29.34 24.26
C PRO A 368 -39.91 -30.20 23.79
N GLU A 369 -39.77 -31.37 24.40
CA GLU A 369 -38.72 -32.32 24.03
C GLU A 369 -39.02 -32.92 22.64
N GLY A 370 -37.96 -33.03 21.79
CA GLY A 370 -38.08 -33.55 20.43
C GLY A 370 -38.72 -32.58 19.43
N GLN A 371 -39.24 -31.44 19.85
CA GLN A 371 -39.76 -30.44 18.93
C GLN A 371 -38.61 -29.61 18.31
N THR A 372 -38.76 -29.32 17.02
CA THR A 372 -37.90 -28.39 16.28
C THR A 372 -38.77 -27.42 15.48
N GLU A 373 -38.27 -26.21 15.30
CA GLU A 373 -38.88 -25.22 14.43
C GLU A 373 -37.79 -24.47 13.66
N THR A 374 -38.17 -23.78 12.62
CA THR A 374 -37.24 -23.05 11.74
C THR A 374 -37.56 -21.57 11.73
N PHE A 375 -36.50 -20.75 11.71
CA PHE A 375 -36.59 -19.30 11.58
C PHE A 375 -35.81 -18.81 10.38
N GLU A 376 -36.34 -17.81 9.70
CA GLU A 376 -35.62 -17.07 8.66
C GLU A 376 -34.79 -15.97 9.32
N VAL A 377 -33.51 -15.94 9.04
CA VAL A 377 -32.57 -14.95 9.56
C VAL A 377 -31.92 -14.22 8.38
N GLU A 378 -31.92 -12.90 8.42
CA GLU A 378 -31.27 -12.07 7.39
C GLU A 378 -29.78 -12.39 7.25
N ASN A 379 -29.33 -12.57 6.00
CA ASN A 379 -27.93 -12.79 5.68
C ASN A 379 -27.09 -11.56 6.04
N ASN A 380 -27.60 -10.37 5.72
CA ASN A 380 -27.00 -9.10 6.10
C ASN A 380 -28.11 -8.10 6.50
N PRO A 381 -28.18 -7.66 7.78
CA PRO A 381 -29.18 -6.68 8.21
C PRO A 381 -29.04 -5.30 7.58
N VAL A 382 -27.86 -4.95 7.04
CA VAL A 382 -27.62 -3.69 6.31
C VAL A 382 -28.12 -3.79 4.88
N HIS A 383 -28.09 -5.00 4.30
CA HIS A 383 -28.48 -5.33 2.95
C HIS A 383 -29.55 -6.41 2.91
N PRO A 384 -30.84 -6.08 3.23
CA PRO A 384 -31.93 -7.05 3.22
C PRO A 384 -32.14 -7.74 1.86
N GLU A 385 -31.73 -7.09 0.77
CA GLU A 385 -31.76 -7.63 -0.59
C GLU A 385 -30.86 -8.87 -0.78
N GLN A 386 -29.89 -9.11 0.10
CA GLN A 386 -29.05 -10.33 0.11
C GLN A 386 -29.84 -11.57 0.60
N GLY A 387 -31.11 -11.40 0.99
CA GLY A 387 -32.01 -12.47 1.36
C GLY A 387 -31.79 -12.99 2.78
N THR A 388 -32.37 -14.17 3.04
CA THR A 388 -32.39 -14.84 4.35
C THR A 388 -31.82 -16.25 4.22
N HIS A 389 -31.48 -16.83 5.37
CA HIS A 389 -31.19 -18.26 5.51
C HIS A 389 -31.98 -18.84 6.67
N THR A 390 -32.28 -20.13 6.57
CA THR A 390 -33.07 -20.84 7.57
C THR A 390 -32.19 -21.39 8.70
N VAL A 391 -32.53 -21.10 9.94
CA VAL A 391 -31.89 -21.67 11.13
C VAL A 391 -32.88 -22.56 11.87
N THR A 392 -32.42 -23.71 12.37
CA THR A 392 -33.21 -24.63 13.13
C THR A 392 -33.07 -24.35 14.63
N PHE A 393 -34.18 -24.32 15.33
CA PHE A 393 -34.25 -24.14 16.77
C PHE A 393 -34.79 -25.39 17.45
N SER A 394 -34.22 -25.74 18.60
CA SER A 394 -34.65 -26.88 19.42
C SER A 394 -34.50 -26.57 20.91
N ARG A 395 -34.90 -27.52 21.76
CA ARG A 395 -34.72 -27.42 23.22
C ARG A 395 -33.27 -27.23 23.64
N GLU A 396 -32.34 -27.74 22.88
CA GLU A 396 -30.91 -27.64 23.13
C GLU A 396 -30.23 -26.80 22.02
N VAL A 397 -29.56 -25.72 22.40
CA VAL A 397 -28.79 -24.86 21.54
C VAL A 397 -27.41 -24.56 22.14
N TRP A 398 -26.52 -23.97 21.36
CA TRP A 398 -25.19 -23.66 21.82
C TRP A 398 -24.95 -22.15 21.74
N ILE A 399 -24.28 -21.61 22.76
CA ILE A 399 -23.88 -20.20 22.82
C ILE A 399 -22.37 -20.11 23.09
N GLU A 400 -21.80 -18.94 22.87
CA GLU A 400 -20.40 -18.66 23.22
C GLU A 400 -20.25 -18.57 24.75
N ALA A 401 -19.14 -19.09 25.29
CA ALA A 401 -18.88 -19.09 26.74
C ALA A 401 -18.88 -17.66 27.33
N ASP A 402 -18.45 -16.66 26.58
CA ASP A 402 -18.44 -15.25 27.03
C ASP A 402 -19.87 -14.64 27.15
N ASP A 403 -20.89 -15.28 26.61
CA ASP A 403 -22.28 -14.86 26.73
C ASP A 403 -22.91 -15.27 28.04
N PHE A 404 -22.18 -15.97 28.92
CA PHE A 404 -22.65 -16.39 30.23
C PHE A 404 -21.60 -16.13 31.32
N LEU A 405 -22.07 -15.64 32.48
CA LEU A 405 -21.30 -15.59 33.73
C LEU A 405 -22.13 -16.19 34.89
N PRO A 406 -21.56 -17.10 35.71
CA PRO A 406 -22.29 -17.63 36.89
C PRO A 406 -22.50 -16.55 37.96
N GLU A 407 -21.53 -15.62 38.09
CA GLU A 407 -21.61 -14.46 38.98
C GLU A 407 -21.38 -13.21 38.12
N PRO A 408 -22.37 -12.34 37.97
CA PRO A 408 -22.27 -11.18 37.07
C PRO A 408 -21.37 -10.11 37.65
N ILE A 409 -20.54 -9.51 36.76
CA ILE A 409 -19.78 -8.30 37.07
C ILE A 409 -20.65 -7.06 36.82
N PRO A 410 -20.30 -5.89 37.42
CA PRO A 410 -21.02 -4.64 37.18
C PRO A 410 -21.15 -4.32 35.66
N LYS A 411 -22.38 -3.96 35.27
CA LYS A 411 -22.72 -3.65 33.86
C LYS A 411 -22.74 -4.85 32.89
N TYR A 412 -22.63 -6.10 33.38
CA TYR A 412 -22.80 -7.27 32.53
C TYR A 412 -24.29 -7.43 32.15
N LYS A 413 -24.56 -7.46 30.85
CA LYS A 413 -25.93 -7.43 30.30
C LYS A 413 -26.28 -8.69 29.49
N ARG A 414 -25.54 -9.80 29.72
CA ARG A 414 -25.78 -11.07 29.07
C ARG A 414 -26.35 -12.09 30.08
N LEU A 415 -26.32 -13.39 29.76
CA LEU A 415 -26.92 -14.42 30.60
C LEU A 415 -26.17 -14.64 31.92
N TYR A 416 -26.91 -14.66 33.01
CA TYR A 416 -26.48 -15.14 34.34
C TYR A 416 -27.73 -15.61 35.12
N PRO A 417 -27.58 -16.47 36.17
CA PRO A 417 -28.70 -16.99 36.92
C PRO A 417 -29.59 -15.88 37.51
N ASN A 418 -30.89 -15.95 37.24
CA ASN A 418 -31.90 -14.93 37.62
C ASN A 418 -31.58 -13.51 37.06
N GLY A 419 -30.86 -13.45 35.96
CA GLY A 419 -30.49 -12.21 35.26
C GLY A 419 -31.57 -11.67 34.33
N PRO A 420 -31.25 -10.60 33.57
CA PRO A 420 -32.19 -10.01 32.66
C PRO A 420 -32.54 -10.92 31.48
N GLU A 421 -33.60 -10.53 30.77
CA GLU A 421 -33.98 -11.15 29.51
C GLU A 421 -32.88 -10.92 28.44
N CYS A 422 -32.59 -12.00 27.72
CA CYS A 422 -31.66 -11.96 26.60
C CYS A 422 -32.32 -12.51 25.34
N ARG A 423 -32.07 -11.88 24.20
CA ARG A 423 -32.61 -12.31 22.91
C ARG A 423 -31.68 -13.30 22.23
N LEU A 424 -32.19 -14.47 21.89
CA LEU A 424 -31.56 -15.34 20.89
C LEU A 424 -31.88 -14.80 19.50
N LYS A 425 -30.84 -14.53 18.70
CA LYS A 425 -30.96 -13.88 17.37
C LYS A 425 -31.91 -14.67 16.47
N GLY A 426 -32.94 -13.99 15.97
CA GLY A 426 -33.94 -14.59 15.08
C GLY A 426 -34.94 -15.51 15.79
N ALA A 427 -34.85 -15.75 17.12
CA ALA A 427 -35.70 -16.69 17.85
C ALA A 427 -36.37 -16.01 19.06
N TYR A 428 -36.13 -16.50 20.26
CA TYR A 428 -36.89 -16.16 21.47
C TYR A 428 -36.12 -15.24 22.42
N LEU A 429 -36.86 -14.57 23.30
CA LEU A 429 -36.34 -14.01 24.54
C LEU A 429 -36.24 -15.13 25.59
N ILE A 430 -35.13 -15.19 26.29
CA ILE A 430 -34.87 -16.18 27.33
C ILE A 430 -34.38 -15.53 28.62
N THR A 431 -34.66 -16.16 29.77
CA THR A 431 -34.02 -15.86 31.05
C THR A 431 -33.26 -17.08 31.55
N CYS A 432 -32.11 -16.89 32.15
CA CYS A 432 -31.36 -17.97 32.76
C CYS A 432 -31.89 -18.24 34.17
N THR A 433 -32.33 -19.47 34.44
CA THR A 433 -32.83 -19.92 35.74
C THR A 433 -31.78 -20.65 36.56
N GLY A 434 -30.69 -21.09 35.95
CA GLY A 434 -29.60 -21.76 36.65
C GLY A 434 -28.51 -22.29 35.73
N CYS A 435 -27.47 -22.85 36.32
CA CYS A 435 -26.39 -23.52 35.58
C CYS A 435 -25.91 -24.75 36.35
N ASN A 436 -25.55 -25.81 35.62
CA ASN A 436 -24.96 -27.02 36.18
C ASN A 436 -23.54 -27.22 35.64
N ASN A 437 -22.60 -27.58 36.53
CA ASN A 437 -21.21 -27.97 36.16
C ASN A 437 -20.42 -26.93 35.36
N TYR A 438 -20.48 -25.66 35.73
CA TYR A 438 -19.83 -24.58 35.00
C TYR A 438 -18.30 -24.74 34.83
N PHE A 439 -17.62 -25.45 35.74
CA PHE A 439 -16.15 -25.61 35.72
C PHE A 439 -15.68 -26.85 34.94
N THR A 440 -16.53 -27.55 34.21
CA THR A 440 -16.17 -28.71 33.40
C THR A 440 -16.35 -28.41 31.90
N SER A 441 -15.67 -29.15 31.04
CA SER A 441 -15.83 -29.08 29.57
C SER A 441 -17.26 -29.40 29.07
N TYR A 442 -18.20 -29.66 29.95
CA TYR A 442 -19.60 -30.00 29.68
C TYR A 442 -20.56 -29.09 30.42
N SER A 443 -20.22 -27.80 30.59
CA SER A 443 -21.12 -26.84 31.23
C SER A 443 -22.49 -26.79 30.54
N LYS A 444 -23.55 -26.86 31.34
CA LYS A 444 -24.94 -26.87 30.87
C LYS A 444 -25.71 -25.73 31.53
N LEU A 445 -26.18 -24.77 30.72
CA LEU A 445 -27.02 -23.68 31.17
C LEU A 445 -28.48 -24.10 31.12
N ILE A 446 -29.25 -23.70 32.12
CA ILE A 446 -30.70 -23.98 32.22
C ILE A 446 -31.40 -22.63 32.05
N CYS A 447 -32.22 -22.53 31.02
CA CYS A 447 -32.97 -21.30 30.72
C CYS A 447 -34.43 -21.57 30.42
N ASN A 448 -35.27 -20.57 30.64
CA ASN A 448 -36.66 -20.59 30.26
C ASN A 448 -36.94 -19.60 29.16
N ILE A 449 -37.77 -19.96 28.18
CA ILE A 449 -38.32 -19.02 27.21
C ILE A 449 -39.40 -18.19 27.89
N LEU A 450 -39.30 -16.88 27.74
CA LEU A 450 -40.43 -15.97 27.96
C LEU A 450 -41.22 -15.91 26.66
N LEU A 451 -42.46 -16.31 26.69
CA LEU A 451 -43.35 -16.38 25.52
C LEU A 451 -43.52 -15.00 24.86
N TYR A 452 -42.68 -14.63 23.92
CA TYR A 452 -43.00 -13.63 22.92
C TYR A 452 -42.21 -13.90 21.62
N ARG A 453 -42.97 -14.35 20.61
CA ARG A 453 -42.57 -14.32 19.22
C ARG A 453 -42.71 -12.87 18.75
N THR A 454 -41.67 -12.08 18.72
CA THR A 454 -41.74 -10.72 18.21
C THR A 454 -41.70 -10.70 16.68
N ASN A 455 -42.89 -10.72 16.06
CA ASN A 455 -43.06 -10.37 14.63
C ASN A 455 -43.13 -8.85 14.40
N THR A 456 -42.71 -8.02 15.34
CA THR A 456 -42.77 -6.56 15.20
C THR A 456 -41.41 -5.92 15.50
N LEU A 457 -40.85 -5.34 14.49
CA LEU A 457 -39.58 -4.59 14.43
C LEU A 457 -39.55 -3.29 15.27
N THR A 458 -40.54 -3.01 16.12
CA THR A 458 -40.73 -1.65 16.68
C THR A 458 -40.73 -1.49 18.19
N ALA A 459 -40.41 -2.49 18.97
CA ALA A 459 -40.37 -2.28 20.42
C ALA A 459 -39.17 -2.98 21.08
N PHE A 460 -38.25 -2.19 21.54
CA PHE A 460 -37.13 -2.39 22.45
C PHE A 460 -35.75 -2.18 21.84
N LYS A 461 -35.28 -0.95 21.96
CA LYS A 461 -33.89 -0.52 21.64
C LYS A 461 -32.82 -1.09 22.59
N ASP A 462 -33.21 -1.86 23.65
CA ASP A 462 -32.29 -2.23 24.74
C ASP A 462 -32.10 -3.74 24.96
N ALA A 463 -32.62 -4.61 24.09
CA ALA A 463 -32.41 -6.06 24.23
C ALA A 463 -31.10 -6.48 23.51
N TRP A 464 -30.14 -6.99 24.27
CA TRP A 464 -28.85 -7.47 23.78
C TRP A 464 -29.03 -8.79 22.99
N HIS A 465 -28.37 -8.90 21.84
CA HIS A 465 -28.43 -10.06 20.97
C HIS A 465 -27.45 -11.14 21.43
N LEU A 466 -27.95 -12.33 21.71
CA LEU A 466 -27.17 -13.55 21.84
C LEU A 466 -27.12 -14.29 20.49
N CYS A 467 -25.99 -14.84 20.16
CA CYS A 467 -25.80 -15.58 18.90
C CYS A 467 -26.33 -17.02 19.04
N LEU A 468 -27.22 -17.44 18.17
CA LEU A 468 -27.66 -18.82 18.02
C LEU A 468 -26.85 -19.50 16.91
N CYS A 469 -26.15 -20.57 17.26
CA CYS A 469 -25.59 -21.47 16.26
C CYS A 469 -26.18 -22.87 16.44
N HIS A 470 -26.70 -23.41 15.36
CA HIS A 470 -26.94 -24.84 15.28
C HIS A 470 -25.63 -25.48 14.82
N ALA A 471 -24.89 -26.10 15.73
CA ALA A 471 -23.68 -26.81 15.38
C ALA A 471 -24.05 -28.10 14.64
N THR A 472 -24.12 -28.02 13.31
CA THR A 472 -23.87 -29.19 12.49
C THR A 472 -22.42 -29.54 12.68
N TYR A 473 -22.15 -30.62 13.38
CA TYR A 473 -20.80 -31.14 13.69
C TYR A 473 -20.06 -31.42 12.38
N ILE A 474 -19.21 -30.51 11.95
CA ILE A 474 -18.25 -30.82 10.91
C ILE A 474 -17.13 -31.63 11.57
N LYS A 475 -17.29 -32.96 11.54
CA LYS A 475 -16.20 -33.92 11.74
C LYS A 475 -15.26 -33.84 10.57
N HIS A 476 -14.36 -32.93 10.53
CA HIS A 476 -13.09 -32.94 9.79
C HIS A 476 -12.43 -31.56 9.84
N LEU A 477 -11.82 -31.24 10.97
CA LEU A 477 -10.67 -30.33 10.98
C LEU A 477 -9.60 -30.99 11.84
N THR A 478 -8.72 -31.71 11.17
CA THR A 478 -7.50 -32.22 11.74
C THR A 478 -6.54 -31.06 11.98
N ARG A 479 -6.20 -30.88 13.26
CA ARG A 479 -5.16 -30.06 13.89
C ARG A 479 -5.40 -28.53 13.91
N PRO A 480 -5.59 -27.96 15.10
CA PRO A 480 -5.51 -26.52 15.32
C PRO A 480 -4.04 -26.10 15.35
N THR A 481 -3.64 -25.23 14.45
CA THR A 481 -2.43 -24.41 14.65
C THR A 481 -2.76 -23.36 15.72
N PRO A 482 -1.97 -23.24 16.80
CA PRO A 482 -2.26 -22.26 17.83
C PRO A 482 -2.02 -20.85 17.31
N ILE A 483 -3.06 -20.00 17.40
CA ILE A 483 -2.91 -18.56 17.28
C ILE A 483 -2.20 -18.08 18.55
N LEU A 484 -0.91 -17.80 18.42
CA LEU A 484 -0.11 -17.23 19.51
C LEU A 484 -0.52 -15.77 19.72
N HIS A 485 -1.20 -15.49 20.83
CA HIS A 485 -1.18 -14.18 21.45
C HIS A 485 0.24 -13.92 21.96
N ILE A 486 1.01 -13.10 21.25
CA ILE A 486 2.28 -12.58 21.75
C ILE A 486 1.96 -11.50 22.79
N LYS A 487 2.05 -11.87 24.08
CA LYS A 487 2.18 -10.89 25.14
C LYS A 487 3.48 -10.12 24.94
N GLN A 488 3.37 -8.78 24.91
CA GLN A 488 4.51 -7.88 25.02
C GLN A 488 5.31 -8.20 26.28
N GLN A 489 6.47 -8.81 26.13
CA GLN A 489 7.60 -8.68 27.04
C GLN A 489 8.89 -8.91 26.22
N HIS A 490 9.83 -7.95 26.36
CA HIS A 490 11.17 -7.88 25.80
C HIS A 490 11.33 -7.32 24.38
N ALA A 491 11.20 -6.01 24.29
CA ALA A 491 11.96 -5.21 23.33
C ALA A 491 12.91 -4.27 24.10
N ARG A 492 13.99 -4.86 24.64
CA ARG A 492 15.25 -4.15 24.93
C ARG A 492 16.37 -5.10 24.48
N SER A 493 17.29 -4.55 23.65
CA SER A 493 18.46 -5.17 23.01
C SER A 493 18.17 -6.04 21.77
N ILE A 494 18.12 -5.46 20.59
CA ILE A 494 19.10 -5.58 19.50
C ILE A 494 18.98 -4.35 18.62
#